data_ffa54d6defc860c0a9db89f20c7c069b
#
_entry.id   ffa54d6defc860c0a9db89f20c7c069b
#
_cell.length_a   1.000
_cell.length_b   1.000
_cell.length_c   1.000
_cell.angle_alpha   90.00
_cell.angle_beta   90.00
_cell.angle_gamma   90.00
#
_symmetry.space_group_name_H-M   'P 1'
#
loop_
_entity.id
_entity.type
_entity.pdbx_description
1 polymer ?
#
loop_
_entity_poly.entity_id
_entity_poly.type
_entity_poly.pdbx_seq_one_letter_code
_entity_poly.pdbx_strand_id
1 'polypeptide(L)'
;MASEIWTEKYRPSKFSEIVGQDNTVKKVESLTNSLNIPHLLFAGPAGTGKSTLALIIVKELFGKFWRENYLELNASDERGINVVREKVKNFARTKSIGNVPFKIIFLDEADALTPEAQQALRRTMENYSATCRFVLSCNYSSKIIDPIQSRCAIFRFKLMEKKDIERIIRKIEEGEKLTISPDALELIYEGSEGDCRRCINILQSTASISPSINYDLVSTIISSAKPKDIRVVLDYAISGDFQKSREKLLDIMLRESISGQDVIKAIQKEIWNLPVEPEVKVKLTEKTGEAEFRIVEGSDPFIQLQSLLASFVLAGLGK
;
A
#
# COMPACT_ATOMS: atom_id res chain seq x y z
N MET A 1 12.01 1.53 -27.91
CA MET A 1 12.61 1.85 -26.60
C MET A 1 11.79 1.14 -25.56
N ALA A 2 12.40 0.36 -24.67
CA ALA A 2 11.65 -0.25 -23.59
C ALA A 2 11.05 0.87 -22.71
N SER A 3 9.76 0.84 -22.49
CA SER A 3 9.07 1.79 -21.59
C SER A 3 9.65 1.61 -20.19
N GLU A 4 10.35 2.62 -19.70
CA GLU A 4 10.90 2.60 -18.34
C GLU A 4 9.76 2.65 -17.33
N ILE A 5 9.78 1.78 -16.33
CA ILE A 5 8.73 1.73 -15.30
C ILE A 5 8.87 2.97 -14.41
N TRP A 6 7.85 3.79 -14.33
CA TRP A 6 7.90 5.07 -13.61
C TRP A 6 8.10 4.93 -12.10
N THR A 7 7.62 3.85 -11.51
CA THR A 7 7.88 3.57 -10.09
C THR A 7 9.37 3.39 -9.77
N GLU A 8 10.20 2.99 -10.76
CA GLU A 8 11.65 2.92 -10.62
C GLU A 8 12.33 4.21 -11.13
N LYS A 9 11.86 4.80 -12.24
CA LYS A 9 12.41 6.05 -12.80
C LYS A 9 12.32 7.22 -11.82
N TYR A 10 11.16 7.36 -11.13
CA TYR A 10 10.90 8.44 -10.18
C TYR A 10 11.15 8.04 -8.73
N ARG A 11 11.78 6.87 -8.51
CA ARG A 11 12.13 6.42 -7.16
C ARG A 11 13.15 7.36 -6.54
N PRO A 12 12.90 7.92 -5.34
CA PRO A 12 13.85 8.76 -4.63
C PRO A 12 15.22 8.10 -4.49
N SER A 13 16.27 8.86 -4.72
CA SER A 13 17.67 8.43 -4.61
C SER A 13 18.41 9.05 -3.44
N LYS A 14 17.84 10.11 -2.83
CA LYS A 14 18.38 10.86 -1.69
C LYS A 14 17.31 11.09 -0.64
N PHE A 15 17.72 11.30 0.61
CA PHE A 15 16.79 11.62 1.71
C PHE A 15 15.90 12.82 1.41
N SER A 16 16.45 13.89 0.81
CA SER A 16 15.73 15.11 0.45
C SER A 16 14.62 14.94 -0.60
N GLU A 17 14.62 13.82 -1.32
CA GLU A 17 13.61 13.52 -2.36
C GLU A 17 12.41 12.74 -1.82
N ILE A 18 12.50 12.22 -0.59
CA ILE A 18 11.38 11.48 0.03
C ILE A 18 10.33 12.49 0.49
N VAL A 19 9.10 12.25 0.09
CA VAL A 19 7.95 13.10 0.37
C VAL A 19 7.04 12.43 1.42
N GLY A 20 6.42 13.21 2.29
CA GLY A 20 5.36 12.76 3.21
C GLY A 20 5.84 11.99 4.45
N GLN A 21 7.17 11.80 4.64
CA GLN A 21 7.75 11.07 5.77
C GLN A 21 8.82 11.89 6.52
N ASP A 22 8.71 13.21 6.54
CA ASP A 22 9.78 14.15 6.97
C ASP A 22 10.39 13.81 8.34
N ASN A 23 9.56 13.52 9.34
CA ASN A 23 10.05 13.20 10.69
C ASN A 23 10.81 11.87 10.73
N THR A 24 10.37 10.87 10.00
CA THR A 24 11.02 9.55 9.89
C THR A 24 12.35 9.71 9.16
N VAL A 25 12.32 10.40 8.02
CA VAL A 25 13.51 10.66 7.18
C VAL A 25 14.60 11.39 7.98
N LYS A 26 14.28 12.51 8.65
CA LYS A 26 15.24 13.27 9.47
C LYS A 26 15.91 12.43 10.56
N LYS A 27 15.13 11.59 11.25
CA LYS A 27 15.68 10.71 12.31
C LYS A 27 16.61 9.66 11.71
N VAL A 28 16.19 9.00 10.62
CA VAL A 28 16.98 7.97 9.95
C VAL A 28 18.25 8.57 9.33
N GLU A 29 18.18 9.73 8.70
CA GLU A 29 19.33 10.46 8.16
C GLU A 29 20.34 10.79 9.25
N SER A 30 19.90 11.26 10.41
CA SER A 30 20.79 11.52 11.57
C SER A 30 21.51 10.25 12.05
N LEU A 31 20.80 9.11 12.11
CA LEU A 31 21.40 7.82 12.45
C LEU A 31 22.41 7.36 11.40
N THR A 32 22.12 7.58 10.12
CA THR A 32 22.97 7.23 9.00
C THR A 32 24.27 8.03 9.03
N ASN A 33 24.17 9.35 9.20
CA ASN A 33 25.31 10.26 9.23
C ASN A 33 26.24 10.01 10.43
N SER A 34 25.69 9.57 11.57
CA SER A 34 26.49 9.22 12.76
C SER A 34 27.16 7.84 12.67
N LEU A 35 26.91 7.05 11.63
CA LEU A 35 27.36 5.66 11.47
C LEU A 35 26.93 4.75 12.63
N ASN A 36 25.99 5.18 13.46
CA ASN A 36 25.50 4.46 14.63
C ASN A 36 24.06 3.97 14.40
N ILE A 37 23.89 3.13 13.40
CA ILE A 37 22.59 2.59 13.04
C ILE A 37 22.30 1.33 13.87
N PRO A 38 21.21 1.31 14.67
CA PRO A 38 20.70 0.07 15.28
C PRO A 38 20.03 -0.81 14.23
N HIS A 39 19.47 -1.96 14.62
CA HIS A 39 18.49 -2.62 13.78
C HIS A 39 17.26 -1.72 13.62
N LEU A 40 16.68 -1.69 12.42
CA LEU A 40 15.53 -0.84 12.10
C LEU A 40 14.31 -1.70 11.77
N LEU A 41 13.14 -1.24 12.19
CA LEU A 41 11.85 -1.80 11.79
C LEU A 41 11.01 -0.69 11.16
N PHE A 42 10.76 -0.80 9.86
CA PHE A 42 9.90 0.09 9.09
C PHE A 42 8.50 -0.51 9.00
N ALA A 43 7.54 0.06 9.71
CA ALA A 43 6.18 -0.43 9.79
C ALA A 43 5.19 0.56 9.17
N GLY A 44 4.28 0.10 8.33
CA GLY A 44 3.23 0.92 7.74
C GLY A 44 2.74 0.39 6.40
N PRO A 45 1.70 1.00 5.82
CA PRO A 45 1.05 0.55 4.60
C PRO A 45 1.99 0.40 3.40
N ALA A 46 1.57 -0.37 2.40
CA ALA A 46 2.29 -0.49 1.13
C ALA A 46 2.45 0.87 0.43
N GLY A 47 3.44 1.00 -0.45
CA GLY A 47 3.65 2.21 -1.27
C GLY A 47 4.07 3.47 -0.53
N THR A 48 4.41 3.40 0.76
CA THR A 48 4.77 4.57 1.60
C THR A 48 6.28 4.89 1.63
N GLY A 49 7.12 4.16 0.88
CA GLY A 49 8.55 4.44 0.74
C GLY A 49 9.49 3.67 1.66
N LYS A 50 9.03 2.62 2.37
CA LYS A 50 9.86 1.79 3.29
C LYS A 50 11.11 1.23 2.61
N SER A 51 10.95 0.48 1.52
CA SER A 51 12.06 -0.15 0.77
C SER A 51 12.93 0.91 0.09
N THR A 52 12.36 2.04 -0.33
CA THR A 52 13.10 3.18 -0.89
C THR A 52 14.02 3.80 0.15
N LEU A 53 13.53 4.06 1.37
CA LEU A 53 14.36 4.60 2.44
C LEU A 53 15.48 3.64 2.83
N ALA A 54 15.21 2.34 2.89
CA ALA A 54 16.25 1.33 3.14
C ALA A 54 17.37 1.38 2.09
N LEU A 55 17.02 1.50 0.81
CA LEU A 55 18.00 1.59 -0.28
C LEU A 55 18.81 2.88 -0.23
N ILE A 56 18.20 4.02 0.16
CA ILE A 56 18.91 5.30 0.32
C ILE A 56 19.94 5.19 1.45
N ILE A 57 19.56 4.62 2.61
CA ILE A 57 20.50 4.39 3.72
C ILE A 57 21.73 3.62 3.23
N VAL A 58 21.51 2.56 2.48
CA VAL A 58 22.58 1.69 1.97
C VAL A 58 23.50 2.44 1.01
N LYS A 59 22.94 3.20 0.08
CA LYS A 59 23.72 4.00 -0.87
C LYS A 59 24.54 5.10 -0.19
N GLU A 60 23.98 5.77 0.80
CA GLU A 60 24.67 6.80 1.58
C GLU A 60 25.82 6.21 2.41
N LEU A 61 25.61 5.07 3.06
CA LEU A 61 26.63 4.43 3.89
C LEU A 61 27.80 3.88 3.08
N PHE A 62 27.52 3.20 1.98
CA PHE A 62 28.52 2.37 1.29
C PHE A 62 28.96 2.96 -0.04
N GLY A 63 28.31 4.00 -0.57
CA GLY A 63 28.64 4.63 -1.83
C GLY A 63 28.77 3.60 -2.96
N LYS A 64 29.92 3.55 -3.63
CA LYS A 64 30.16 2.62 -4.74
C LYS A 64 30.16 1.13 -4.35
N PHE A 65 30.34 0.81 -3.07
CA PHE A 65 30.39 -0.57 -2.54
C PHE A 65 29.04 -1.03 -1.97
N TRP A 66 27.95 -0.35 -2.30
CA TRP A 66 26.66 -0.64 -1.70
C TRP A 66 26.15 -2.06 -2.02
N ARG A 67 26.41 -2.57 -3.21
CA ARG A 67 25.93 -3.89 -3.64
C ARG A 67 26.59 -5.05 -2.87
N GLU A 68 27.85 -4.93 -2.55
CA GLU A 68 28.61 -5.93 -1.80
C GLU A 68 28.26 -5.94 -0.31
N ASN A 69 27.76 -4.82 0.20
CA ASN A 69 27.39 -4.63 1.62
C ASN A 69 25.89 -4.70 1.90
N TYR A 70 25.10 -5.02 0.88
CA TYR A 70 23.64 -5.06 0.97
C TYR A 70 23.09 -6.41 0.51
N LEU A 71 22.26 -7.02 1.34
CA LEU A 71 21.48 -8.20 0.98
C LEU A 71 20.01 -7.86 1.14
N GLU A 72 19.26 -7.95 0.05
CA GLU A 72 17.81 -7.78 0.03
C GLU A 72 17.14 -9.15 -0.12
N LEU A 73 16.19 -9.44 0.76
CA LEU A 73 15.39 -10.65 0.75
C LEU A 73 13.92 -10.27 0.92
N ASN A 74 13.05 -10.90 0.16
CA ASN A 74 11.62 -10.81 0.38
C ASN A 74 11.14 -12.05 1.16
N ALA A 75 10.56 -11.81 2.34
CA ALA A 75 10.11 -12.88 3.22
C ALA A 75 8.90 -13.65 2.68
N SER A 76 8.13 -13.07 1.76
CA SER A 76 6.99 -13.74 1.10
C SER A 76 7.42 -14.71 0.00
N ASP A 77 8.51 -14.41 -0.70
CA ASP A 77 9.01 -15.24 -1.81
C ASP A 77 9.78 -16.46 -1.30
N GLU A 78 10.51 -16.28 -0.21
CA GLU A 78 11.34 -17.31 0.38
C GLU A 78 10.59 -18.07 1.48
N ARG A 79 9.59 -18.85 1.12
CA ARG A 79 8.74 -19.64 2.05
C ARG A 79 9.48 -20.67 2.90
N GLY A 80 10.77 -20.89 2.63
CA GLY A 80 11.62 -21.80 3.40
C GLY A 80 12.49 -21.06 4.39
N ILE A 81 12.18 -21.15 5.69
CA ILE A 81 13.00 -20.65 6.81
C ILE A 81 14.50 -20.97 6.65
N ASN A 82 14.84 -22.10 6.05
CA ASN A 82 16.21 -22.53 5.86
C ASN A 82 16.95 -21.69 4.83
N VAL A 83 16.30 -21.25 3.74
CA VAL A 83 16.93 -20.45 2.69
C VAL A 83 17.26 -19.06 3.20
N VAL A 84 16.30 -18.39 3.86
CA VAL A 84 16.55 -17.10 4.52
C VAL A 84 17.69 -17.23 5.54
N ARG A 85 17.64 -18.29 6.38
CA ARG A 85 18.63 -18.52 7.42
C ARG A 85 20.03 -18.74 6.86
N GLU A 86 20.17 -19.53 5.81
CA GLU A 86 21.48 -19.82 5.19
C GLU A 86 22.03 -18.61 4.44
N LYS A 87 21.22 -17.93 3.62
CA LYS A 87 21.64 -16.71 2.89
C LYS A 87 22.09 -15.63 3.87
N VAL A 88 21.26 -15.33 4.89
CA VAL A 88 21.57 -14.35 5.93
C VAL A 88 22.87 -14.72 6.67
N LYS A 89 23.00 -15.99 7.08
CA LYS A 89 24.17 -16.48 7.80
C LYS A 89 25.45 -16.37 6.96
N ASN A 90 25.40 -16.77 5.69
CA ASN A 90 26.56 -16.70 4.80
C ASN A 90 26.97 -15.26 4.54
N PHE A 91 26.02 -14.38 4.30
CA PHE A 91 26.28 -12.94 4.11
C PHE A 91 26.84 -12.28 5.38
N ALA A 92 26.29 -12.59 6.54
CA ALA A 92 26.69 -12.01 7.82
C ALA A 92 28.09 -12.44 8.31
N ARG A 93 28.58 -13.60 7.85
CA ARG A 93 29.93 -14.11 8.19
C ARG A 93 31.05 -13.38 7.45
N THR A 94 30.77 -12.75 6.33
CA THR A 94 31.77 -12.03 5.54
C THR A 94 31.92 -10.60 6.04
N LYS A 95 33.15 -10.06 5.99
CA LYS A 95 33.41 -8.67 6.37
C LYS A 95 32.80 -7.68 5.39
N SER A 96 32.51 -6.49 5.88
CA SER A 96 32.13 -5.37 5.03
C SER A 96 33.28 -4.92 4.13
N ILE A 97 32.96 -4.36 2.98
CA ILE A 97 33.93 -3.73 2.07
C ILE A 97 33.80 -2.22 2.21
N GLY A 98 34.92 -1.53 2.40
CA GLY A 98 34.97 -0.09 2.62
C GLY A 98 35.13 0.30 4.10
N ASN A 99 34.74 1.54 4.44
CA ASN A 99 35.02 2.13 5.76
C ASN A 99 33.94 1.87 6.81
N VAL A 100 32.80 1.28 6.42
CA VAL A 100 31.70 0.99 7.36
C VAL A 100 31.91 -0.39 7.98
N PRO A 101 31.87 -0.53 9.32
CA PRO A 101 32.25 -1.76 9.99
C PRO A 101 31.21 -2.87 9.96
N PHE A 102 30.06 -2.63 9.34
CA PHE A 102 28.96 -3.59 9.28
C PHE A 102 28.35 -3.63 7.86
N LYS A 103 27.52 -4.62 7.60
CA LYS A 103 26.71 -4.76 6.40
C LYS A 103 25.23 -4.54 6.71
N ILE A 104 24.40 -4.34 5.69
CA ILE A 104 22.95 -4.25 5.86
C ILE A 104 22.26 -5.44 5.21
N ILE A 105 21.35 -6.03 5.98
CA ILE A 105 20.40 -7.05 5.50
C ILE A 105 19.01 -6.41 5.58
N PHE A 106 18.39 -6.23 4.40
CA PHE A 106 17.01 -5.76 4.29
C PHE A 106 16.09 -6.96 4.08
N LEU A 107 15.09 -7.07 4.95
CA LEU A 107 14.06 -8.08 4.88
C LEU A 107 12.72 -7.40 4.62
N ASP A 108 12.25 -7.48 3.38
CA ASP A 108 10.94 -6.94 3.03
C ASP A 108 9.83 -7.94 3.40
N GLU A 109 8.64 -7.42 3.69
CA GLU A 109 7.47 -8.21 4.10
C GLU A 109 7.75 -9.15 5.28
N ALA A 110 8.52 -8.70 6.27
CA ALA A 110 8.91 -9.52 7.42
C ALA A 110 7.72 -10.08 8.24
N ASP A 111 6.56 -9.45 8.12
CA ASP A 111 5.29 -9.92 8.69
C ASP A 111 4.68 -11.14 7.98
N ALA A 112 5.24 -11.56 6.85
CA ALA A 112 4.91 -12.83 6.19
C ALA A 112 5.66 -14.03 6.77
N LEU A 113 6.70 -13.82 7.59
CA LEU A 113 7.43 -14.89 8.27
C LEU A 113 6.57 -15.58 9.32
N THR A 114 6.67 -16.91 9.40
CA THR A 114 6.06 -17.66 10.50
C THR A 114 6.70 -17.29 11.85
N PRO A 115 6.01 -17.51 12.99
CA PRO A 115 6.58 -17.26 14.32
C PRO A 115 7.91 -17.97 14.56
N GLU A 116 8.07 -19.21 14.07
CA GLU A 116 9.30 -19.98 14.19
C GLU A 116 10.44 -19.36 13.39
N ALA A 117 10.12 -18.85 12.17
CA ALA A 117 11.08 -18.13 11.32
C ALA A 117 11.55 -16.85 11.99
N GLN A 118 10.64 -16.10 12.59
CA GLN A 118 10.97 -14.90 13.35
C GLN A 118 11.84 -15.19 14.58
N GLN A 119 11.60 -16.29 15.31
CA GLN A 119 12.47 -16.70 16.42
C GLN A 119 13.88 -17.07 15.95
N ALA A 120 14.01 -17.73 14.80
CA ALA A 120 15.32 -18.01 14.22
C ALA A 120 16.04 -16.74 13.74
N LEU A 121 15.29 -15.79 13.12
CA LEU A 121 15.81 -14.48 12.74
C LEU A 121 16.31 -13.70 13.95
N ARG A 122 15.57 -13.68 15.06
CA ARG A 122 15.99 -13.06 16.32
C ARG A 122 17.37 -13.55 16.74
N ARG A 123 17.58 -14.87 16.78
CA ARG A 123 18.88 -15.47 17.16
C ARG A 123 20.00 -15.04 16.20
N THR A 124 19.67 -14.94 14.91
CA THR A 124 20.63 -14.48 13.89
C THR A 124 20.99 -13.02 14.09
N MET A 125 20.02 -12.15 14.40
CA MET A 125 20.25 -10.74 14.72
C MET A 125 21.18 -10.58 15.93
N GLU A 126 20.98 -11.38 16.98
CA GLU A 126 21.82 -11.38 18.19
C GLU A 126 23.26 -11.80 17.85
N ASN A 127 23.43 -12.91 17.13
CA ASN A 127 24.74 -13.49 16.82
C ASN A 127 25.60 -12.63 15.90
N TYR A 128 24.97 -11.84 15.02
CA TYR A 128 25.67 -11.04 14.01
C TYR A 128 25.51 -9.53 14.19
N SER A 129 25.09 -9.08 15.38
CA SER A 129 24.93 -7.66 15.68
C SER A 129 26.21 -6.83 15.53
N ALA A 130 27.39 -7.43 15.67
CA ALA A 130 28.67 -6.77 15.45
C ALA A 130 28.96 -6.52 13.95
N THR A 131 28.54 -7.42 13.06
CA THR A 131 28.91 -7.41 11.64
C THR A 131 27.77 -7.01 10.71
N CYS A 132 26.52 -7.05 11.18
CA CYS A 132 25.35 -6.74 10.37
C CYS A 132 24.33 -5.86 11.10
N ARG A 133 23.66 -5.02 10.34
CA ARG A 133 22.43 -4.34 10.76
C ARG A 133 21.26 -4.87 9.93
N PHE A 134 20.17 -5.15 10.62
CA PHE A 134 18.95 -5.62 10.01
C PHE A 134 18.00 -4.45 9.85
N VAL A 135 17.48 -4.28 8.66
CA VAL A 135 16.40 -3.35 8.34
C VAL A 135 15.20 -4.21 7.93
N LEU A 136 14.19 -4.27 8.76
CA LEU A 136 12.98 -5.05 8.53
C LEU A 136 11.89 -4.12 8.02
N SER A 137 11.13 -4.55 7.02
CA SER A 137 9.93 -3.86 6.53
C SER A 137 8.71 -4.74 6.77
N CYS A 138 7.62 -4.16 7.26
CA CYS A 138 6.36 -4.84 7.45
C CYS A 138 5.18 -3.91 7.20
N ASN A 139 4.03 -4.48 6.86
CA ASN A 139 2.78 -3.72 6.80
C ASN A 139 2.14 -3.62 8.19
N TYR A 140 2.20 -4.68 8.98
CA TYR A 140 1.60 -4.78 10.31
C TYR A 140 2.64 -5.11 11.37
N SER A 141 3.02 -4.11 12.19
CA SER A 141 4.00 -4.35 13.27
C SER A 141 3.51 -5.36 14.33
N SER A 142 2.19 -5.51 14.50
CA SER A 142 1.58 -6.50 15.40
C SER A 142 1.86 -7.95 15.01
N LYS A 143 2.23 -8.22 13.74
CA LYS A 143 2.64 -9.55 13.28
C LYS A 143 4.12 -9.86 13.53
N ILE A 144 4.90 -8.87 13.97
CA ILE A 144 6.30 -9.05 14.36
C ILE A 144 6.38 -9.34 15.84
N ILE A 145 7.06 -10.43 16.22
CA ILE A 145 7.17 -10.83 17.63
C ILE A 145 7.91 -9.78 18.48
N ASP A 146 7.48 -9.59 19.71
CA ASP A 146 8.05 -8.60 20.65
C ASP A 146 9.58 -8.70 20.80
N PRO A 147 10.20 -9.90 20.86
CA PRO A 147 11.64 -10.03 20.93
C PRO A 147 12.43 -9.43 19.76
N ILE A 148 11.84 -9.34 18.57
CA ILE A 148 12.43 -8.62 17.43
C ILE A 148 12.17 -7.13 17.57
N GLN A 149 10.94 -6.73 17.88
CA GLN A 149 10.58 -5.33 18.03
C GLN A 149 11.46 -4.62 19.07
N SER A 150 11.71 -5.26 20.22
CA SER A 150 12.53 -4.70 21.30
C SER A 150 14.01 -4.48 20.93
N ARG A 151 14.48 -5.07 19.83
CA ARG A 151 15.87 -4.93 19.34
C ARG A 151 15.99 -3.93 18.19
N CYS A 152 14.85 -3.41 17.71
CA CYS A 152 14.80 -2.51 16.57
C CYS A 152 14.38 -1.10 17.01
N ALA A 153 14.95 -0.09 16.38
CA ALA A 153 14.35 1.24 16.36
C ALA A 153 13.16 1.22 15.38
N ILE A 154 11.96 1.46 15.89
CA ILE A 154 10.73 1.35 15.12
C ILE A 154 10.40 2.70 14.49
N PHE A 155 10.21 2.72 13.17
CA PHE A 155 9.78 3.86 12.39
C PHE A 155 8.45 3.57 11.72
N ARG A 156 7.45 4.41 12.00
CA ARG A 156 6.09 4.25 11.48
C ARG A 156 5.91 5.13 10.25
N PHE A 157 5.56 4.50 9.15
CA PHE A 157 5.21 5.16 7.89
C PHE A 157 3.71 5.35 7.82
N LYS A 158 3.29 6.51 7.34
CA LYS A 158 1.88 6.87 7.15
C LYS A 158 1.56 6.89 5.66
N LEU A 159 0.29 6.70 5.33
CA LEU A 159 -0.22 7.00 4.00
C LEU A 159 0.10 8.46 3.65
N MET A 160 0.36 8.72 2.38
CA MET A 160 0.67 10.07 1.93
C MET A 160 -0.58 10.94 1.92
N GLU A 161 -0.44 12.17 2.38
CA GLU A 161 -1.49 13.17 2.29
C GLU A 161 -1.63 13.66 0.85
N LYS A 162 -2.79 14.24 0.52
CA LYS A 162 -3.07 14.77 -0.82
C LYS A 162 -1.95 15.69 -1.33
N LYS A 163 -1.49 16.63 -0.50
CA LYS A 163 -0.40 17.55 -0.86
C LYS A 163 0.90 16.85 -1.24
N ASP A 164 1.19 15.69 -0.63
CA ASP A 164 2.41 14.93 -0.90
C ASP A 164 2.29 14.16 -2.22
N ILE A 165 1.14 13.55 -2.46
CA ILE A 165 0.82 12.91 -3.74
C ILE A 165 0.85 13.93 -4.88
N GLU A 166 0.26 15.12 -4.69
CA GLU A 166 0.30 16.20 -5.67
C GLU A 166 1.73 16.60 -6.05
N ARG A 167 2.63 16.73 -5.07
CA ARG A 167 4.05 17.04 -5.34
C ARG A 167 4.71 15.97 -6.21
N ILE A 168 4.42 14.70 -5.96
CA ILE A 168 4.95 13.60 -6.77
C ILE A 168 4.37 13.64 -8.19
N ILE A 169 3.06 13.83 -8.33
CA ILE A 169 2.38 13.94 -9.63
C ILE A 169 2.96 15.11 -10.43
N ARG A 170 3.13 16.29 -9.83
CA ARG A 170 3.69 17.46 -10.54
C ARG A 170 5.11 17.21 -11.02
N LYS A 171 5.96 16.57 -10.21
CA LYS A 171 7.31 16.18 -10.64
C LYS A 171 7.28 15.26 -11.87
N ILE A 172 6.33 14.31 -11.90
CA ILE A 172 6.18 13.40 -13.06
C ILE A 172 5.58 14.14 -14.26
N GLU A 173 4.57 14.97 -14.05
CA GLU A 173 3.93 15.81 -15.07
C GLU A 173 4.96 16.65 -15.84
N GLU A 174 5.87 17.32 -15.11
CA GLU A 174 6.98 18.08 -15.72
C GLU A 174 7.97 17.19 -16.47
N GLY A 175 8.36 16.06 -15.86
CA GLY A 175 9.34 15.13 -16.42
C GLY A 175 8.87 14.43 -17.70
N GLU A 176 7.59 14.08 -17.76
CA GLU A 176 6.96 13.37 -18.89
C GLU A 176 6.20 14.31 -19.86
N LYS A 177 6.19 15.62 -19.57
CA LYS A 177 5.47 16.64 -20.35
C LYS A 177 3.98 16.33 -20.50
N LEU A 178 3.34 15.99 -19.38
CA LEU A 178 1.91 15.72 -19.32
C LEU A 178 1.14 17.00 -19.02
N THR A 179 -0.17 16.96 -19.28
CA THR A 179 -1.14 17.98 -18.82
C THR A 179 -2.24 17.28 -18.07
N ILE A 180 -2.37 17.57 -16.76
CA ILE A 180 -3.32 16.88 -15.86
C ILE A 180 -4.34 17.89 -15.38
N SER A 181 -5.62 17.62 -15.62
CA SER A 181 -6.71 18.46 -15.14
C SER A 181 -6.87 18.34 -13.61
N PRO A 182 -7.36 19.38 -12.91
CA PRO A 182 -7.50 19.37 -11.46
C PRO A 182 -8.41 18.25 -10.94
N ASP A 183 -9.47 17.93 -11.66
CA ASP A 183 -10.41 16.86 -11.35
C ASP A 183 -9.80 15.46 -11.58
N ALA A 184 -8.95 15.30 -12.59
CA ALA A 184 -8.18 14.09 -12.81
C ALA A 184 -7.17 13.84 -11.67
N LEU A 185 -6.51 14.91 -11.22
CA LEU A 185 -5.56 14.83 -10.09
C LEU A 185 -6.27 14.40 -8.80
N GLU A 186 -7.45 14.95 -8.52
CA GLU A 186 -8.29 14.52 -7.40
C GLU A 186 -8.62 13.04 -7.47
N LEU A 187 -9.09 12.58 -8.63
CA LEU A 187 -9.46 11.19 -8.84
C LEU A 187 -8.26 10.23 -8.73
N ILE A 188 -7.06 10.63 -9.20
CA ILE A 188 -5.83 9.83 -9.01
C ILE A 188 -5.51 9.70 -7.52
N TYR A 189 -5.63 10.78 -6.74
CA TYR A 189 -5.41 10.74 -5.30
C TYR A 189 -6.41 9.79 -4.60
N GLU A 190 -7.70 9.95 -4.89
CA GLU A 190 -8.75 9.09 -4.33
C GLU A 190 -8.52 7.62 -4.68
N GLY A 191 -8.21 7.32 -5.95
CA GLY A 191 -7.96 5.97 -6.43
C GLY A 191 -6.67 5.35 -5.89
N SER A 192 -5.69 6.17 -5.51
CA SER A 192 -4.44 5.69 -4.91
C SER A 192 -4.56 5.42 -3.40
N GLU A 193 -5.54 6.01 -2.72
CA GLU A 193 -5.74 5.88 -1.27
C GLU A 193 -4.47 6.25 -0.46
N GLY A 194 -3.63 7.14 -0.98
CA GLY A 194 -2.37 7.54 -0.36
C GLY A 194 -1.19 6.57 -0.58
N ASP A 195 -1.36 5.54 -1.42
CA ASP A 195 -0.28 4.65 -1.89
C ASP A 195 0.41 5.29 -3.10
N CYS A 196 1.68 5.73 -2.92
CA CYS A 196 2.47 6.37 -3.97
C CYS A 196 2.72 5.45 -5.17
N ARG A 197 2.95 4.15 -4.95
CA ARG A 197 3.19 3.19 -6.04
C ARG A 197 1.95 3.06 -6.91
N ARG A 198 0.77 2.93 -6.28
CA ARG A 198 -0.51 2.88 -6.98
C ARG A 198 -0.79 4.18 -7.73
N CYS A 199 -0.51 5.33 -7.13
CA CYS A 199 -0.62 6.64 -7.77
C CYS A 199 0.20 6.71 -9.06
N ILE A 200 1.50 6.36 -9.00
CA ILE A 200 2.40 6.39 -10.15
C ILE A 200 1.94 5.40 -11.24
N ASN A 201 1.48 4.22 -10.87
CA ASN A 201 0.98 3.23 -11.82
C ASN A 201 -0.28 3.71 -12.54
N ILE A 202 -1.24 4.31 -11.82
CA ILE A 202 -2.44 4.93 -12.42
C ILE A 202 -2.00 5.99 -13.43
N LEU A 203 -1.09 6.87 -13.03
CA LEU A 203 -0.60 7.95 -13.88
C LEU A 203 0.13 7.43 -15.12
N GLN A 204 1.00 6.44 -14.98
CA GLN A 204 1.70 5.82 -16.11
C GLN A 204 0.73 5.13 -17.08
N SER A 205 -0.25 4.40 -16.56
CA SER A 205 -1.26 3.73 -17.38
C SER A 205 -2.11 4.75 -18.16
N THR A 206 -2.50 5.84 -17.53
CA THR A 206 -3.26 6.92 -18.16
C THR A 206 -2.44 7.63 -19.24
N ALA A 207 -1.20 7.96 -18.93
CA ALA A 207 -0.27 8.62 -19.85
C ALA A 207 0.08 7.76 -21.08
N SER A 208 0.01 6.43 -20.97
CA SER A 208 0.22 5.54 -22.12
C SER A 208 -0.87 5.66 -23.19
N ILE A 209 -2.05 6.18 -22.82
CA ILE A 209 -3.17 6.39 -23.74
C ILE A 209 -3.13 7.81 -24.30
N SER A 210 -2.91 8.82 -23.46
CA SER A 210 -2.86 10.23 -23.87
C SER A 210 -1.98 11.05 -22.91
N PRO A 211 -1.17 11.99 -23.42
CA PRO A 211 -0.43 12.94 -22.60
C PRO A 211 -1.33 13.98 -21.93
N SER A 212 -2.57 14.18 -22.43
CA SER A 212 -3.57 15.04 -21.82
C SER A 212 -4.51 14.18 -20.97
N ILE A 213 -4.34 14.27 -19.65
CA ILE A 213 -5.01 13.43 -18.66
C ILE A 213 -6.20 14.20 -18.09
N ASN A 214 -7.41 13.72 -18.37
CA ASN A 214 -8.67 14.23 -17.87
C ASN A 214 -9.36 13.21 -16.95
N TYR A 215 -10.47 13.63 -16.33
CA TYR A 215 -11.27 12.81 -15.42
C TYR A 215 -11.72 11.49 -16.05
N ASP A 216 -12.27 11.53 -17.27
CA ASP A 216 -12.83 10.34 -17.93
C ASP A 216 -11.78 9.28 -18.20
N LEU A 217 -10.59 9.70 -18.64
CA LEU A 217 -9.47 8.82 -18.90
C LEU A 217 -8.97 8.13 -17.62
N VAL A 218 -8.83 8.87 -16.52
CA VAL A 218 -8.44 8.33 -15.21
C VAL A 218 -9.52 7.38 -14.69
N SER A 219 -10.79 7.74 -14.80
CA SER A 219 -11.91 6.92 -14.37
C SER A 219 -11.94 5.55 -15.06
N THR A 220 -11.61 5.52 -16.35
CA THR A 220 -11.51 4.26 -17.12
C THR A 220 -10.38 3.34 -16.60
N ILE A 221 -9.24 3.91 -16.20
CA ILE A 221 -8.09 3.13 -15.70
C ILE A 221 -8.30 2.63 -14.27
N ILE A 222 -8.90 3.46 -13.41
CA ILE A 222 -9.10 3.08 -12.00
C ILE A 222 -10.13 1.95 -11.86
N SER A 223 -11.00 1.76 -12.86
CA SER A 223 -12.10 0.76 -12.86
C SER A 223 -12.88 0.77 -11.54
N SER A 224 -13.04 1.95 -10.94
CA SER A 224 -13.79 2.09 -9.70
C SER A 224 -15.25 2.37 -10.02
N ALA A 225 -16.15 1.78 -9.24
CA ALA A 225 -17.56 2.11 -9.33
C ALA A 225 -17.73 3.62 -9.11
N LYS A 226 -18.28 4.32 -10.10
CA LYS A 226 -18.49 5.76 -9.97
C LYS A 226 -19.45 6.01 -8.81
N PRO A 227 -19.13 6.93 -7.87
CA PRO A 227 -19.99 7.21 -6.73
C PRO A 227 -21.45 7.49 -7.15
N LYS A 228 -21.64 8.18 -8.29
CA LYS A 228 -22.96 8.45 -8.85
C LYS A 228 -23.73 7.18 -9.24
N ASP A 229 -23.07 6.19 -9.81
CA ASP A 229 -23.72 4.94 -10.22
C ASP A 229 -24.10 4.09 -9.02
N ILE A 230 -23.22 3.99 -8.02
CA ILE A 230 -23.53 3.32 -6.74
C ILE A 230 -24.66 4.03 -6.02
N ARG A 231 -24.66 5.37 -6.03
CA ARG A 231 -25.77 6.15 -5.44
C ARG A 231 -27.12 5.78 -6.07
N VAL A 232 -27.20 5.66 -7.37
CA VAL A 232 -28.43 5.25 -8.06
C VAL A 232 -28.87 3.84 -7.65
N VAL A 233 -27.94 2.89 -7.50
CA VAL A 233 -28.23 1.55 -6.99
C VAL A 233 -28.85 1.60 -5.60
N LEU A 234 -28.25 2.38 -4.70
CA LEU A 234 -28.71 2.51 -3.33
C LEU A 234 -30.03 3.29 -3.22
N ASP A 235 -30.26 4.30 -4.04
CA ASP A 235 -31.51 5.05 -4.08
C ASP A 235 -32.68 4.15 -4.52
N TYR A 236 -32.50 3.26 -5.52
CA TYR A 236 -33.50 2.24 -5.85
C TYR A 236 -33.73 1.27 -4.69
N ALA A 237 -32.68 0.81 -4.03
CA ALA A 237 -32.82 -0.10 -2.88
C ALA A 237 -33.65 0.53 -1.76
N ILE A 238 -33.29 1.76 -1.34
CA ILE A 238 -33.99 2.47 -0.25
C ILE A 238 -35.42 2.83 -0.62
N SER A 239 -35.72 3.12 -1.91
CA SER A 239 -37.08 3.36 -2.37
C SER A 239 -37.96 2.09 -2.44
N GLY A 240 -37.38 0.91 -2.13
CA GLY A 240 -38.09 -0.38 -2.13
C GLY A 240 -38.05 -1.13 -3.46
N ASP A 241 -37.40 -0.58 -4.49
CA ASP A 241 -37.33 -1.21 -5.81
C ASP A 241 -36.07 -2.10 -5.91
N PHE A 242 -36.15 -3.27 -5.28
CA PHE A 242 -35.05 -4.26 -5.27
C PHE A 242 -34.65 -4.70 -6.69
N GLN A 243 -35.63 -4.86 -7.57
CA GLN A 243 -35.38 -5.37 -8.91
C GLN A 243 -34.52 -4.40 -9.72
N LYS A 244 -34.87 -3.12 -9.75
CA LYS A 244 -34.09 -2.08 -10.46
C LYS A 244 -32.71 -1.90 -9.82
N SER A 245 -32.62 -1.93 -8.49
CA SER A 245 -31.34 -1.87 -7.80
C SER A 245 -30.41 -3.00 -8.21
N ARG A 246 -30.92 -4.24 -8.24
CA ARG A 246 -30.18 -5.44 -8.68
C ARG A 246 -29.74 -5.37 -10.14
N GLU A 247 -30.64 -4.98 -11.03
CA GLU A 247 -30.35 -4.86 -12.47
C GLU A 247 -29.27 -3.81 -12.73
N LYS A 248 -29.36 -2.64 -12.06
CA LYS A 248 -28.37 -1.58 -12.18
C LYS A 248 -27.01 -1.99 -11.62
N LEU A 249 -26.98 -2.70 -10.49
CA LEU A 249 -25.75 -3.25 -9.93
C LEU A 249 -25.07 -4.21 -10.91
N LEU A 250 -25.83 -5.14 -11.51
CA LEU A 250 -25.30 -6.09 -12.47
C LEU A 250 -24.75 -5.39 -13.73
N ASP A 251 -25.47 -4.40 -14.23
CA ASP A 251 -25.05 -3.58 -15.37
C ASP A 251 -23.70 -2.90 -15.10
N ILE A 252 -23.52 -2.28 -13.93
CA ILE A 252 -22.25 -1.64 -13.51
C ILE A 252 -21.13 -2.67 -13.45
N MET A 253 -21.34 -3.80 -12.77
CA MET A 253 -20.32 -4.82 -12.60
C MET A 253 -19.88 -5.42 -13.95
N LEU A 254 -20.78 -5.66 -14.86
CA LEU A 254 -20.48 -6.25 -16.18
C LEU A 254 -19.86 -5.25 -17.16
N ARG A 255 -20.41 -4.03 -17.25
CA ARG A 255 -19.92 -3.04 -18.22
C ARG A 255 -18.56 -2.47 -17.84
N GLU A 256 -18.35 -2.21 -16.56
CA GLU A 256 -17.13 -1.57 -16.07
C GLU A 256 -16.11 -2.57 -15.50
N SER A 257 -16.42 -3.89 -15.56
CA SER A 257 -15.57 -4.98 -15.05
C SER A 257 -15.13 -4.76 -13.60
N ILE A 258 -16.02 -4.19 -12.76
CA ILE A 258 -15.73 -3.84 -11.37
C ILE A 258 -15.86 -5.07 -10.48
N SER A 259 -14.88 -5.28 -9.60
CA SER A 259 -14.93 -6.38 -8.64
C SER A 259 -15.99 -6.16 -7.55
N GLY A 260 -16.51 -7.25 -6.99
CA GLY A 260 -17.45 -7.15 -5.86
C GLY A 260 -16.86 -6.46 -4.63
N GLN A 261 -15.54 -6.58 -4.43
CA GLN A 261 -14.83 -5.87 -3.36
C GLN A 261 -14.81 -4.35 -3.58
N ASP A 262 -14.61 -3.89 -4.81
CA ASP A 262 -14.62 -2.47 -5.13
C ASP A 262 -16.05 -1.89 -5.01
N VAL A 263 -17.06 -2.66 -5.39
CA VAL A 263 -18.47 -2.28 -5.19
C VAL A 263 -18.79 -2.12 -3.70
N ILE A 264 -18.38 -3.06 -2.84
CA ILE A 264 -18.63 -2.97 -1.39
C ILE A 264 -17.95 -1.74 -0.80
N LYS A 265 -16.70 -1.46 -1.18
CA LYS A 265 -15.98 -0.25 -0.71
C LYS A 265 -16.71 1.03 -1.15
N ALA A 266 -17.23 1.06 -2.36
CA ALA A 266 -18.01 2.19 -2.86
C ALA A 266 -19.35 2.33 -2.12
N ILE A 267 -20.06 1.24 -1.85
CA ILE A 267 -21.28 1.23 -1.03
C ILE A 267 -20.98 1.77 0.38
N GLN A 268 -19.92 1.30 1.02
CA GLN A 268 -19.52 1.73 2.36
C GLN A 268 -19.29 3.25 2.44
N LYS A 269 -18.67 3.85 1.43
CA LYS A 269 -18.48 5.31 1.35
C LYS A 269 -19.81 6.06 1.21
N GLU A 270 -20.76 5.51 0.44
CA GLU A 270 -22.05 6.15 0.14
C GLU A 270 -23.09 6.01 1.27
N ILE A 271 -22.98 5.05 2.19
CA ILE A 271 -23.92 4.86 3.31
C ILE A 271 -24.14 6.17 4.09
N TRP A 272 -23.07 6.91 4.36
CA TRP A 272 -23.14 8.15 5.14
C TRP A 272 -23.83 9.31 4.44
N ASN A 273 -23.93 9.23 3.11
CA ASN A 273 -24.61 10.22 2.27
C ASN A 273 -26.10 9.89 2.04
N LEU A 274 -26.59 8.73 2.54
CA LEU A 274 -27.97 8.32 2.35
C LEU A 274 -28.95 9.13 3.21
N PRO A 275 -30.15 9.42 2.72
CA PRO A 275 -31.18 10.16 3.45
C PRO A 275 -31.99 9.22 4.40
N VAL A 276 -31.28 8.53 5.30
CA VAL A 276 -31.85 7.63 6.30
C VAL A 276 -31.35 7.99 7.69
N GLU A 277 -32.09 7.55 8.71
CA GLU A 277 -31.77 7.80 10.12
C GLU A 277 -30.37 7.25 10.51
N PRO A 278 -29.66 7.92 11.44
CA PRO A 278 -28.31 7.50 11.85
C PRO A 278 -28.21 6.04 12.32
N GLU A 279 -29.23 5.55 13.05
CA GLU A 279 -29.30 4.16 13.51
C GLU A 279 -29.36 3.16 12.36
N VAL A 280 -30.05 3.53 11.28
CA VAL A 280 -30.13 2.72 10.04
C VAL A 280 -28.77 2.66 9.36
N LYS A 281 -28.05 3.79 9.28
CA LYS A 281 -26.68 3.82 8.72
C LYS A 281 -25.74 2.88 9.46
N VAL A 282 -25.84 2.83 10.81
CA VAL A 282 -25.04 1.91 11.62
C VAL A 282 -25.35 0.45 11.29
N LYS A 283 -26.63 0.06 11.21
CA LYS A 283 -27.04 -1.30 10.81
C LYS A 283 -26.54 -1.67 9.40
N LEU A 284 -26.66 -0.73 8.44
CA LEU A 284 -26.20 -0.94 7.08
C LEU A 284 -24.67 -1.07 7.01
N THR A 285 -23.93 -0.32 7.84
CA THR A 285 -22.47 -0.46 7.97
C THR A 285 -22.10 -1.86 8.49
N GLU A 286 -22.79 -2.38 9.50
CA GLU A 286 -22.59 -3.74 10.00
C GLU A 286 -22.82 -4.78 8.91
N LYS A 287 -23.95 -4.70 8.18
CA LYS A 287 -24.29 -5.62 7.09
C LYS A 287 -23.28 -5.54 5.93
N THR A 288 -22.75 -4.36 5.66
CA THR A 288 -21.71 -4.18 4.63
C THR A 288 -20.41 -4.86 5.06
N GLY A 289 -20.00 -4.77 6.32
CA GLY A 289 -18.85 -5.48 6.85
C GLY A 289 -19.00 -7.01 6.82
N GLU A 290 -20.22 -7.54 7.15
CA GLU A 290 -20.49 -8.97 7.01
C GLU A 290 -20.37 -9.45 5.55
N ALA A 291 -20.91 -8.69 4.60
CA ALA A 291 -20.85 -9.03 3.18
C ALA A 291 -19.41 -8.98 2.65
N GLU A 292 -18.63 -7.96 3.05
CA GLU A 292 -17.21 -7.83 2.71
C GLU A 292 -16.42 -9.05 3.20
N PHE A 293 -16.54 -9.38 4.47
CA PHE A 293 -15.86 -10.53 5.06
C PHE A 293 -16.16 -11.83 4.28
N ARG A 294 -17.44 -12.09 3.96
CA ARG A 294 -17.83 -13.29 3.21
C ARG A 294 -17.25 -13.32 1.79
N ILE A 295 -17.18 -12.16 1.10
CA ILE A 295 -16.57 -12.08 -0.23
C ILE A 295 -15.06 -12.35 -0.16
N VAL A 296 -14.37 -11.81 0.84
CA VAL A 296 -12.93 -12.04 1.05
C VAL A 296 -12.64 -13.51 1.35
N GLU A 297 -13.53 -14.17 2.11
CA GLU A 297 -13.45 -15.62 2.40
C GLU A 297 -13.84 -16.52 1.21
N GLY A 298 -14.18 -15.95 0.05
CA GLY A 298 -14.41 -16.68 -1.20
C GLY A 298 -15.86 -16.96 -1.54
N SER A 299 -16.84 -16.36 -0.87
CA SER A 299 -18.25 -16.42 -1.28
C SER A 299 -18.47 -15.68 -2.59
N ASP A 300 -19.47 -16.12 -3.39
CA ASP A 300 -19.83 -15.46 -4.63
C ASP A 300 -20.19 -13.98 -4.39
N PRO A 301 -19.46 -13.04 -5.02
CA PRO A 301 -19.64 -11.62 -4.75
C PRO A 301 -21.03 -11.10 -5.11
N PHE A 302 -21.61 -11.63 -6.22
CA PHE A 302 -22.90 -11.15 -6.67
C PHE A 302 -24.03 -11.56 -5.74
N ILE A 303 -23.98 -12.78 -5.19
CA ILE A 303 -24.95 -13.25 -4.19
C ILE A 303 -24.85 -12.40 -2.92
N GLN A 304 -23.65 -12.13 -2.44
CA GLN A 304 -23.46 -11.31 -1.23
C GLN A 304 -23.91 -9.87 -1.42
N LEU A 305 -23.63 -9.27 -2.56
CA LEU A 305 -24.10 -7.92 -2.88
C LEU A 305 -25.62 -7.84 -2.99
N GLN A 306 -26.28 -8.83 -3.60
CA GLN A 306 -27.75 -8.88 -3.63
C GLN A 306 -28.35 -9.01 -2.23
N SER A 307 -27.75 -9.85 -1.37
CA SER A 307 -28.15 -10.00 0.03
C SER A 307 -28.00 -8.66 0.80
N LEU A 308 -26.92 -7.95 0.54
CA LEU A 308 -26.69 -6.63 1.09
C LEU A 308 -27.76 -5.64 0.61
N LEU A 309 -28.04 -5.56 -0.71
CA LEU A 309 -29.12 -4.70 -1.25
C LEU A 309 -30.49 -5.00 -0.65
N ALA A 310 -30.80 -6.27 -0.37
CA ALA A 310 -32.02 -6.61 0.34
C ALA A 310 -32.09 -5.97 1.75
N SER A 311 -30.98 -5.88 2.45
CA SER A 311 -30.90 -5.17 3.72
C SER A 311 -31.18 -3.66 3.59
N PHE A 312 -30.71 -3.03 2.48
CA PHE A 312 -31.02 -1.61 2.18
C PHE A 312 -32.51 -1.41 1.88
N VAL A 313 -33.13 -2.35 1.16
CA VAL A 313 -34.59 -2.31 0.89
C VAL A 313 -35.39 -2.39 2.18
N LEU A 314 -35.06 -3.34 3.07
CA LEU A 314 -35.73 -3.48 4.37
C LEU A 314 -35.56 -2.21 5.23
N ALA A 315 -34.38 -1.64 5.23
CA ALA A 315 -34.10 -0.39 5.93
C ALA A 315 -34.91 0.79 5.37
N GLY A 316 -35.07 0.89 4.07
CA GLY A 316 -35.90 1.92 3.42
C GLY A 316 -37.39 1.76 3.71
N LEU A 317 -37.87 0.52 3.94
CA LEU A 317 -39.25 0.21 4.32
C LEU A 317 -39.53 0.36 5.82
N GLY A 318 -38.56 0.78 6.62
CA GLY A 318 -38.69 0.94 8.07
C GLY A 318 -38.79 -0.39 8.85
N LYS A 319 -38.24 -1.46 8.30
CA LYS A 319 -38.27 -2.81 8.88
C LYS A 319 -36.92 -3.27 9.42
#